data_cb6fb5079e230c58ba5bb5769f9501e2
#
_entry.id   cb6fb5079e230c58ba5bb5769f9501e2
#
_cell.length_a   1.000
_cell.length_b   1.000
_cell.length_c   1.000
_cell.angle_alpha   90.00
_cell.angle_beta   90.00
_cell.angle_gamma   90.00
#
_symmetry.space_group_name_H-M   'P 1'
#
loop_
_entity.id
_entity.type
_entity.pdbx_description
1 polymer ?
#
loop_
_entity_poly.entity_id
_entity_poly.type
_entity_poly.pdbx_seq_one_letter_code
_entity_poly.pdbx_strand_id
1 'polypeptide(L)'
;MDKLEHIFELQELFGRKFTDFGNMSEMEKQSAIIEFIGHCQEELIELKQEIPSRKHWSKRNGKPMNQRKMLLEFVDVIHFLITIALIMEWSADDIYKVYLQKNKINHKRQANPNY
;
A
#
# COMPACT_ATOMS: atom_id res chain seq x y z
N MET A 1 18.76 -11.13 -3.34
CA MET A 1 17.74 -10.09 -3.06
C MET A 1 16.37 -10.72 -3.21
N ASP A 2 15.53 -10.70 -2.18
CA ASP A 2 14.18 -11.20 -2.28
C ASP A 2 13.27 -10.22 -3.07
N LYS A 3 12.04 -10.64 -3.35
CA LYS A 3 11.12 -9.85 -4.16
C LYS A 3 10.72 -8.52 -3.50
N LEU A 4 10.53 -8.51 -2.18
CA LEU A 4 10.16 -7.30 -1.46
C LEU A 4 11.29 -6.28 -1.48
N GLU A 5 12.52 -6.71 -1.20
CA GLU A 5 13.72 -5.87 -1.28
C GLU A 5 13.88 -5.29 -2.69
N HIS A 6 13.65 -6.11 -3.71
CA HIS A 6 13.76 -5.69 -5.11
C HIS A 6 12.73 -4.60 -5.43
N ILE A 7 11.49 -4.77 -5.01
CA ILE A 7 10.44 -3.76 -5.19
C ILE A 7 10.81 -2.46 -4.49
N PHE A 8 11.33 -2.54 -3.27
CA PHE A 8 11.78 -1.35 -2.54
C PHE A 8 12.90 -0.62 -3.29
N GLU A 9 13.87 -1.37 -3.81
CA GLU A 9 14.99 -0.79 -4.56
C GLU A 9 14.51 -0.08 -5.82
N LEU A 10 13.64 -0.73 -6.60
CA LEU A 10 13.09 -0.15 -7.81
C LEU A 10 12.28 1.11 -7.52
N GLN A 11 11.47 1.10 -6.46
CA GLN A 11 10.67 2.26 -6.09
C GLN A 11 11.54 3.41 -5.59
N GLU A 12 12.61 3.11 -4.86
CA GLU A 12 13.56 4.12 -4.41
C GLU A 12 14.25 4.80 -5.59
N LEU A 13 14.73 4.02 -6.55
CA LEU A 13 15.36 4.56 -7.76
C LEU A 13 14.41 5.46 -8.55
N PHE A 14 13.16 5.05 -8.68
CA PHE A 14 12.14 5.87 -9.33
C PHE A 14 11.83 7.13 -8.53
N GLY A 15 11.62 6.99 -7.22
CA GLY A 15 11.24 8.08 -6.33
C GLY A 15 12.31 9.16 -6.19
N ARG A 16 13.59 8.80 -6.30
CA ARG A 16 14.70 9.76 -6.22
C ARG A 16 14.67 10.82 -7.33
N LYS A 17 13.95 10.57 -8.39
CA LYS A 17 13.75 11.55 -9.46
C LYS A 17 12.92 12.76 -8.98
N PHE A 18 12.16 12.59 -7.90
CA PHE A 18 11.20 13.57 -7.40
C PHE A 18 11.43 13.95 -5.94
N THR A 19 12.06 13.09 -5.14
CA THR A 19 12.18 13.24 -3.70
C THR A 19 13.56 12.84 -3.21
N ASP A 20 14.17 13.66 -2.38
CA ASP A 20 15.42 13.35 -1.72
C ASP A 20 15.12 12.72 -0.35
N PHE A 21 14.91 11.41 -0.35
CA PHE A 21 14.45 10.67 0.83
C PHE A 21 15.35 10.84 2.07
N GLY A 22 16.65 11.00 1.89
CA GLY A 22 17.58 11.09 3.02
C GLY A 22 17.70 12.48 3.65
N ASN A 23 17.14 13.51 3.03
CA ASN A 23 17.37 14.89 3.43
C ASN A 23 16.09 15.68 3.71
N MET A 24 15.00 15.00 4.00
CA MET A 24 13.73 15.65 4.33
C MET A 24 13.69 16.04 5.80
N SER A 25 13.20 17.27 6.08
CA SER A 25 12.91 17.70 7.44
C SER A 25 11.70 16.93 7.98
N GLU A 26 11.50 16.97 9.29
CA GLU A 26 10.33 16.31 9.91
C GLU A 26 9.02 16.84 9.33
N MET A 27 8.89 18.16 9.15
CA MET A 27 7.69 18.78 8.55
C MET A 27 7.49 18.35 7.10
N GLU A 28 8.57 18.29 6.33
CA GLU A 28 8.50 17.81 4.94
C GLU A 28 8.06 16.35 4.87
N LYS A 29 8.55 15.49 5.77
CA LYS A 29 8.12 14.09 5.85
C LYS A 29 6.63 13.98 6.14
N GLN A 30 6.14 14.71 7.13
CA GLN A 30 4.73 14.67 7.51
C GLN A 30 3.84 15.14 6.36
N SER A 31 4.20 16.24 5.71
CA SER A 31 3.44 16.77 4.57
C SER A 31 3.41 15.77 3.40
N ALA A 32 4.55 15.16 3.09
CA ALA A 32 4.64 14.17 2.01
C ALA A 32 3.83 12.92 2.33
N ILE A 33 3.88 12.43 3.57
CA ILE A 33 3.12 11.25 3.97
C ILE A 33 1.61 11.50 3.86
N ILE A 34 1.14 12.66 4.31
CA ILE A 34 -0.27 13.04 4.18
C ILE A 34 -0.69 13.04 2.70
N GLU A 35 0.15 13.60 1.82
CA GLU A 35 -0.10 13.61 0.38
C GLU A 35 -0.18 12.21 -0.20
N PHE A 36 0.78 11.34 0.13
CA PHE A 36 0.80 9.97 -0.39
C PHE A 36 -0.30 9.09 0.19
N ILE A 37 -0.72 9.32 1.43
CA ILE A 37 -1.92 8.67 1.97
C ILE A 37 -3.14 9.06 1.13
N GLY A 38 -3.26 10.34 0.75
CA GLY A 38 -4.33 10.79 -0.14
C GLY A 38 -4.31 10.08 -1.49
N HIS A 39 -3.13 9.91 -2.07
CA HIS A 39 -2.98 9.17 -3.33
C HIS A 39 -3.37 7.69 -3.15
N CYS A 40 -2.98 7.06 -2.04
CA CYS A 40 -3.42 5.70 -1.72
C CYS A 40 -4.94 5.58 -1.67
N GLN A 41 -5.59 6.54 -1.02
CA GLN A 41 -7.05 6.56 -0.90
C GLN A 41 -7.72 6.68 -2.27
N GLU A 42 -7.17 7.53 -3.16
CA GLU A 42 -7.67 7.67 -4.52
C GLU A 42 -7.55 6.35 -5.30
N GLU A 43 -6.40 5.69 -5.21
CA GLU A 43 -6.17 4.41 -5.89
C GLU A 43 -7.07 3.30 -5.33
N LEU A 44 -7.35 3.31 -4.03
CA LEU A 44 -8.29 2.36 -3.42
C LEU A 44 -9.70 2.58 -3.94
N ILE A 45 -10.10 3.84 -4.14
CA ILE A 45 -11.39 4.16 -4.76
C ILE A 45 -11.45 3.63 -6.20
N GLU A 46 -10.39 3.83 -6.98
CA GLU A 46 -10.29 3.32 -8.35
C GLU A 46 -10.37 1.80 -8.39
N LEU A 47 -9.68 1.13 -7.45
CA LEU A 47 -9.75 -0.34 -7.31
C LEU A 47 -11.20 -0.77 -7.02
N LYS A 48 -11.87 -0.10 -6.10
CA LYS A 48 -13.26 -0.37 -5.76
C LYS A 48 -14.19 -0.20 -6.97
N GLN A 49 -13.91 0.80 -7.81
CA GLN A 49 -14.71 1.06 -9.03
C GLN A 49 -14.59 -0.06 -10.06
N GLU A 50 -13.52 -0.85 -10.02
CA GLU A 50 -13.37 -2.01 -10.89
C GLU A 50 -14.23 -3.21 -10.48
N ILE A 51 -14.81 -3.20 -9.26
CA ILE A 51 -15.67 -4.28 -8.79
C ILE A 51 -17.08 -4.07 -9.34
N PRO A 52 -17.59 -4.96 -10.22
CA PRO A 52 -18.89 -4.77 -10.86
C PRO A 52 -20.06 -4.71 -9.88
N SER A 53 -19.98 -5.42 -8.77
CA SER A 53 -21.06 -5.52 -7.77
C SER A 53 -21.00 -4.47 -6.67
N ARG A 54 -20.12 -3.47 -6.77
CA ARG A 54 -20.03 -2.40 -5.77
C ARG A 54 -21.33 -1.59 -5.64
N LYS A 55 -22.12 -1.55 -6.72
CA LYS A 55 -23.46 -0.95 -6.75
C LYS A 55 -24.44 -2.02 -7.21
N HIS A 56 -25.21 -2.57 -6.29
CA HIS A 56 -26.11 -3.67 -6.58
C HIS A 56 -27.21 -3.31 -7.58
N TRP A 57 -27.52 -2.02 -7.77
CA TRP A 57 -28.49 -1.52 -8.75
C TRP A 57 -27.90 -1.26 -10.14
N SER A 58 -26.58 -1.40 -10.28
CA SER A 58 -25.90 -1.17 -11.55
C SER A 58 -26.10 -2.33 -12.51
N LYS A 59 -26.12 -2.03 -13.82
CA LYS A 59 -26.13 -3.05 -14.87
C LYS A 59 -24.90 -3.94 -14.85
N ARG A 60 -23.82 -3.48 -14.20
CA ARG A 60 -22.58 -4.23 -14.04
C ARG A 60 -22.66 -5.27 -12.92
N ASN A 61 -23.68 -5.16 -12.05
CA ASN A 61 -23.82 -6.08 -10.93
C ASN A 61 -23.88 -7.53 -11.41
N GLY A 62 -23.08 -8.40 -10.79
CA GLY A 62 -22.98 -9.81 -11.15
C GLY A 62 -22.09 -10.12 -12.35
N LYS A 63 -21.50 -9.12 -13.00
CA LYS A 63 -20.53 -9.34 -14.07
C LYS A 63 -19.20 -9.82 -13.48
N PRO A 64 -18.40 -10.58 -14.24
CA PRO A 64 -17.09 -10.98 -13.76
C PRO A 64 -16.15 -9.79 -13.62
N MET A 65 -15.21 -9.89 -12.68
CA MET A 65 -14.17 -8.86 -12.46
C MET A 65 -13.13 -8.89 -13.57
N ASN A 66 -12.62 -7.72 -13.93
CA ASN A 66 -11.47 -7.62 -14.83
C ASN A 66 -10.21 -7.70 -13.94
N GLN A 67 -9.67 -8.90 -13.81
CA GLN A 67 -8.55 -9.14 -12.90
C GLN A 67 -7.30 -8.37 -13.27
N ARG A 68 -7.03 -8.17 -14.56
CA ARG A 68 -5.85 -7.43 -15.02
C ARG A 68 -5.92 -5.96 -14.59
N LYS A 69 -7.07 -5.32 -14.79
CA LYS A 69 -7.29 -3.94 -14.34
C LYS A 69 -7.18 -3.81 -12.84
N MET A 70 -7.82 -4.73 -12.10
CA MET A 70 -7.76 -4.73 -10.64
C MET A 70 -6.33 -4.88 -10.14
N LEU A 71 -5.54 -5.77 -10.76
CA LEU A 71 -4.16 -5.99 -10.36
C LEU A 71 -3.30 -4.74 -10.59
N LEU A 72 -3.50 -4.03 -11.70
CA LEU A 72 -2.80 -2.78 -11.96
C LEU A 72 -3.10 -1.72 -10.89
N GLU A 73 -4.38 -1.54 -10.55
CA GLU A 73 -4.77 -0.60 -9.49
C GLU A 73 -4.24 -1.01 -8.11
N PHE A 74 -4.24 -2.31 -7.83
CA PHE A 74 -3.68 -2.83 -6.60
C PHE A 74 -2.19 -2.53 -6.48
N VAL A 75 -1.45 -2.69 -7.56
CA VAL A 75 -0.01 -2.39 -7.60
C VAL A 75 0.24 -0.89 -7.42
N ASP A 76 -0.63 -0.03 -7.95
CA ASP A 76 -0.53 1.41 -7.72
C ASP A 76 -0.63 1.76 -6.23
N VAL A 77 -1.51 1.09 -5.50
CA VAL A 77 -1.59 1.24 -4.03
C VAL A 77 -0.27 0.84 -3.37
N ILE A 78 0.31 -0.29 -3.79
CA ILE A 78 1.60 -0.75 -3.27
C ILE A 78 2.71 0.28 -3.52
N HIS A 79 2.75 0.89 -4.72
CA HIS A 79 3.72 1.94 -5.04
C HIS A 79 3.68 3.07 -4.00
N PHE A 80 2.50 3.58 -3.68
CA PHE A 80 2.36 4.67 -2.72
C PHE A 80 2.69 4.24 -1.29
N LEU A 81 2.31 3.03 -0.89
CA LEU A 81 2.66 2.49 0.43
C LEU A 81 4.18 2.36 0.59
N ILE A 82 4.86 1.85 -0.43
CA ILE A 82 6.32 1.73 -0.40
C ILE A 82 6.97 3.11 -0.37
N THR A 83 6.44 4.09 -1.09
CA THR A 83 6.94 5.47 -1.05
C THR A 83 6.85 6.03 0.37
N ILE A 84 5.77 5.80 1.09
CA ILE A 84 5.63 6.20 2.49
C ILE A 84 6.72 5.53 3.35
N ALA A 85 6.96 4.23 3.13
CA ALA A 85 8.01 3.51 3.85
C ALA A 85 9.39 4.11 3.57
N LEU A 86 9.68 4.49 2.34
CA LEU A 86 10.95 5.13 1.96
C LEU A 86 11.11 6.50 2.62
N ILE A 87 10.05 7.30 2.68
CA ILE A 87 10.05 8.59 3.38
C ILE A 87 10.37 8.41 4.85
N MET A 88 9.81 7.38 5.48
CA MET A 88 10.04 7.05 6.89
C MET A 88 11.36 6.30 7.11
N GLU A 89 12.07 5.99 6.04
CA GLU A 89 13.32 5.20 6.07
C GLU A 89 13.13 3.81 6.67
N TRP A 90 11.93 3.23 6.50
CA TRP A 90 11.67 1.83 6.82
C TRP A 90 12.16 0.94 5.68
N SER A 91 12.92 -0.08 6.02
CA SER A 91 13.39 -1.05 5.04
C SER A 91 12.36 -2.16 4.80
N ALA A 92 12.57 -2.94 3.74
CA ALA A 92 11.77 -4.14 3.49
C ALA A 92 11.88 -5.12 4.69
N ASP A 93 13.06 -5.23 5.30
CA ASP A 93 13.27 -6.07 6.47
C ASP A 93 12.47 -5.57 7.68
N ASP A 94 12.42 -4.26 7.91
CA ASP A 94 11.60 -3.67 8.97
C ASP A 94 10.13 -4.04 8.81
N ILE A 95 9.61 -3.90 7.59
CA ILE A 95 8.22 -4.24 7.27
C ILE A 95 7.96 -5.73 7.53
N TYR A 96 8.86 -6.58 7.07
CA TYR A 96 8.74 -8.03 7.24
C TYR A 96 8.70 -8.42 8.73
N LYS A 97 9.62 -7.87 9.53
CA LYS A 97 9.68 -8.17 10.97
C LYS A 97 8.41 -7.75 11.70
N VAL A 98 7.92 -6.56 11.42
CA VAL A 98 6.69 -6.05 12.05
C VAL A 98 5.47 -6.83 11.56
N TYR A 99 5.45 -7.22 10.30
CA TYR A 99 4.39 -8.09 9.78
C TYR A 99 4.30 -9.39 10.57
N LEU A 100 5.44 -10.04 10.83
CA LEU A 100 5.46 -11.28 11.62
C LEU A 100 4.94 -11.06 13.05
N GLN A 101 5.32 -9.95 13.68
CA GLN A 101 4.83 -9.59 15.01
C GLN A 101 3.31 -9.39 15.00
N LYS A 102 2.80 -8.64 14.05
CA LYS A 102 1.36 -8.38 13.91
C LYS A 102 0.58 -9.67 13.61
N ASN A 103 1.16 -10.55 12.81
CA ASN A 103 0.55 -11.84 12.50
C ASN A 103 0.34 -12.68 13.78
N LYS A 104 1.35 -12.74 14.65
CA LYS A 104 1.23 -13.41 15.96
C LYS A 104 0.15 -12.77 16.83
N ILE A 105 0.11 -11.46 16.91
CA ILE A 105 -0.88 -10.72 17.68
C ILE A 105 -2.28 -11.03 17.17
N ASN A 106 -2.47 -11.02 15.85
CA ASN A 106 -3.77 -11.28 15.24
C ASN A 106 -4.25 -12.72 15.51
N HIS A 107 -3.35 -13.70 15.47
CA HIS A 107 -3.68 -15.08 15.81
C HIS A 107 -4.10 -15.20 17.28
N LYS A 108 -3.41 -14.56 18.20
CA LYS A 108 -3.77 -14.55 19.61
C LYS A 108 -5.16 -13.91 19.83
N ARG A 109 -5.45 -12.84 19.12
CA ARG A 109 -6.77 -12.16 19.20
C ARG A 109 -7.89 -13.09 18.73
N GLN A 110 -7.68 -13.81 17.63
CA GLN A 110 -8.68 -14.74 17.12
C GLN A 110 -8.91 -15.94 18.07
N ALA A 111 -7.89 -16.37 18.79
CA ALA A 111 -7.98 -17.47 19.74
C ALA A 111 -8.60 -17.05 21.08
N ASN A 112 -8.73 -15.75 21.35
CA ASN A 112 -9.25 -15.23 22.61
C ASN A 112 -10.77 -15.01 22.50
N PRO A 113 -11.61 -15.81 23.21
CA PRO A 113 -13.07 -15.69 23.11
C PRO A 113 -13.64 -14.38 23.65
N ASN A 114 -12.84 -13.61 24.38
CA ASN A 114 -13.25 -12.32 24.95
C ASN A 114 -12.79 -11.12 24.14
N TYR A 115 -12.24 -11.38 22.98
CA TYR A 115 -11.65 -10.31 22.18
C TYR A 115 -12.58 -9.80 21.09
#